data_830a5dd73ab9feb597e600dd961259d8
#
_entry.id   830a5dd73ab9feb597e600dd961259d8
#
_cell.length_a   1.000
_cell.length_b   1.000
_cell.length_c   1.000
_cell.angle_alpha   90.00
_cell.angle_beta   90.00
_cell.angle_gamma   90.00
#
_symmetry.space_group_name_H-M   'P 1'
#
loop_
_entity.id
_entity.type
_entity.pdbx_description
1 polymer ?
#
loop_
_entity_poly.entity_id
_entity_poly.type
_entity_poly.pdbx_seq_one_letter_code
_entity_poly.pdbx_strand_id
1 'polypeptide(L)'
;MAGYTRQSSAQIVSGEIISAAPINAELNQILAAFNNSTGHSHDGTAAEGPPIDRIADADQNNKILIDTSNNHIEFYTEVSSSSVQQIRIQDGAIVPITSNDIDLGTTSLQFKDFHLDGTAKIDTLTVDDNATVAGTLDVTGALTGTNITASTAFLPDASDGASLGTSSLEFS
;
A
#
# COMPACT_ATOMS: atom_id res chain seq x y z
N MET A 1 20.94 10.92 20.50
CA MET A 1 21.39 11.62 19.29
C MET A 1 21.42 13.11 19.58
N ALA A 2 22.39 13.85 19.05
CA ALA A 2 22.54 15.26 19.39
C ALA A 2 21.96 16.12 18.27
N GLY A 3 20.81 16.72 18.51
CA GLY A 3 20.35 17.84 17.71
C GLY A 3 21.33 19.01 17.81
N TYR A 4 21.10 20.07 17.02
CA TYR A 4 21.92 21.26 17.10
C TYR A 4 21.64 22.02 18.40
N THR A 5 22.68 22.23 19.19
CA THR A 5 22.66 23.10 20.36
C THR A 5 23.67 24.22 20.17
N ARG A 6 23.23 25.48 20.22
CA ARG A 6 24.10 26.61 20.07
C ARG A 6 25.15 26.64 21.17
N GLN A 7 26.43 26.62 20.81
CA GLN A 7 27.56 26.50 21.75
C GLN A 7 28.10 27.85 22.20
N SER A 8 28.02 28.87 21.38
CA SER A 8 28.78 30.12 21.51
C SER A 8 27.89 31.36 21.65
N SER A 9 26.70 31.21 22.24
CA SER A 9 25.76 32.34 22.43
C SER A 9 26.29 33.45 23.34
N ALA A 10 27.23 33.16 24.26
CA ALA A 10 27.84 34.13 25.14
C ALA A 10 29.12 34.75 24.53
N GLN A 11 29.71 34.14 23.52
CA GLN A 11 30.98 34.57 22.91
C GLN A 11 30.80 35.31 21.57
N ILE A 12 29.68 35.07 20.88
CA ILE A 12 29.33 35.74 19.62
C ILE A 12 28.26 36.77 19.90
N VAL A 13 28.69 37.94 20.36
CA VAL A 13 27.84 39.05 20.72
C VAL A 13 28.29 40.36 20.03
N SER A 14 27.36 41.32 19.86
CA SER A 14 27.64 42.59 19.19
C SER A 14 28.67 43.41 19.96
N GLY A 15 29.67 43.96 19.26
CA GLY A 15 30.70 44.84 19.84
C GLY A 15 31.93 44.12 20.37
N GLU A 16 31.98 42.79 20.36
CA GLU A 16 33.13 42.01 20.81
C GLU A 16 33.98 41.49 19.64
N ILE A 17 35.26 41.25 19.88
CA ILE A 17 36.15 40.58 18.93
C ILE A 17 35.90 39.10 19.01
N ILE A 18 35.42 38.51 17.93
CA ILE A 18 35.14 37.08 17.85
C ILE A 18 36.41 36.31 17.46
N SER A 19 36.88 35.42 18.34
CA SER A 19 37.99 34.52 18.01
C SER A 19 37.51 33.32 17.15
N ALA A 20 38.45 32.60 16.55
CA ALA A 20 38.12 31.46 15.71
C ALA A 20 37.50 30.29 16.50
N ALA A 21 37.83 30.11 17.76
CA ALA A 21 37.40 28.96 18.55
C ALA A 21 35.85 28.90 18.73
N PRO A 22 35.12 29.94 19.12
CA PRO A 22 33.66 29.92 19.16
C PRO A 22 33.01 29.64 17.81
N ILE A 23 33.55 30.20 16.72
CA ILE A 23 33.04 29.95 15.37
C ILE A 23 33.20 28.49 14.99
N ASN A 24 34.41 27.94 15.20
CA ASN A 24 34.66 26.53 14.90
C ASN A 24 33.81 25.58 15.76
N ALA A 25 33.53 25.91 17.00
CA ALA A 25 32.65 25.17 17.87
C ALA A 25 31.22 25.08 17.30
N GLU A 26 30.65 26.23 16.82
CA GLU A 26 29.35 26.25 16.17
C GLU A 26 29.34 25.42 14.86
N LEU A 27 30.35 25.59 14.00
CA LEU A 27 30.42 24.83 12.73
C LEU A 27 30.56 23.33 12.98
N ASN A 28 31.34 22.91 13.98
CA ASN A 28 31.47 21.51 14.36
C ASN A 28 30.15 20.94 14.91
N GLN A 29 29.40 21.75 15.65
CA GLN A 29 28.09 21.34 16.16
C GLN A 29 27.07 21.17 15.03
N ILE A 30 27.09 22.08 14.06
CA ILE A 30 26.25 21.96 12.85
C ILE A 30 26.64 20.69 12.08
N LEU A 31 27.94 20.47 11.85
CA LEU A 31 28.42 19.25 11.17
C LEU A 31 27.97 17.98 11.90
N ALA A 32 28.07 17.97 13.24
CA ALA A 32 27.63 16.84 14.05
C ALA A 32 26.11 16.61 13.94
N ALA A 33 25.30 17.68 13.93
CA ALA A 33 23.85 17.60 13.80
C ALA A 33 23.40 17.02 12.46
N PHE A 34 24.17 17.20 11.39
CA PHE A 34 23.89 16.65 10.05
C PHE A 34 24.66 15.35 9.74
N ASN A 35 25.31 14.75 10.72
CA ASN A 35 25.99 13.47 10.53
C ASN A 35 24.95 12.35 10.35
N ASN A 36 25.16 11.47 9.34
CA ASN A 36 24.22 10.39 9.00
C ASN A 36 24.14 9.26 10.04
N SER A 37 25.08 9.17 10.96
CA SER A 37 25.15 8.11 12.00
C SER A 37 24.73 8.61 13.37
N THR A 38 25.02 9.86 13.71
CA THR A 38 24.86 10.44 15.05
C THR A 38 24.16 11.79 15.05
N GLY A 39 23.73 12.28 13.89
CA GLY A 39 23.03 13.54 13.75
C GLY A 39 21.59 13.50 14.28
N HIS A 40 20.84 14.58 14.05
CA HIS A 40 19.45 14.67 14.47
C HIS A 40 18.55 13.73 13.60
N SER A 41 17.47 13.29 14.21
CA SER A 41 16.37 12.58 13.56
C SER A 41 15.11 13.46 13.53
N HIS A 42 14.12 13.08 12.76
CA HIS A 42 12.81 13.73 12.73
C HIS A 42 11.77 12.84 13.40
N ASP A 43 11.96 12.56 14.69
CA ASP A 43 11.13 11.63 15.48
C ASP A 43 10.21 12.34 16.50
N GLY A 44 10.25 13.67 16.55
CA GLY A 44 9.44 14.49 17.45
C GLY A 44 10.01 14.69 18.83
N THR A 45 11.21 14.16 19.13
CA THR A 45 11.89 14.46 20.41
C THR A 45 12.48 15.86 20.39
N ALA A 46 12.66 16.44 21.59
CA ALA A 46 13.21 17.78 21.74
C ALA A 46 14.59 17.89 21.08
N ALA A 47 14.82 18.93 20.29
CA ALA A 47 16.04 19.22 19.52
C ALA A 47 16.33 18.25 18.34
N GLU A 48 15.47 17.28 18.06
CA GLU A 48 15.62 16.35 16.93
C GLU A 48 14.76 16.74 15.72
N GLY A 49 13.91 17.71 15.84
CA GLY A 49 12.96 18.17 14.83
C GLY A 49 11.61 17.45 14.91
N PRO A 50 10.56 18.03 14.30
CA PRO A 50 9.24 17.41 14.28
C PRO A 50 9.26 16.13 13.44
N PRO A 51 8.33 15.18 13.66
CA PRO A 51 8.13 14.05 12.78
C PRO A 51 7.93 14.51 11.33
N ILE A 52 8.41 13.72 10.37
CA ILE A 52 8.11 13.94 8.95
C ILE A 52 6.74 13.31 8.69
N ASP A 53 5.75 14.13 8.45
CA ASP A 53 4.38 13.71 8.14
C ASP A 53 4.10 13.64 6.64
N ARG A 54 5.04 14.12 5.80
CA ARG A 54 4.88 14.16 4.35
C ARG A 54 6.20 14.00 3.61
N ILE A 55 6.17 13.17 2.56
CA ILE A 55 7.21 13.05 1.53
C ILE A 55 6.55 13.42 0.21
N ALA A 56 7.09 14.39 -0.52
CA ALA A 56 6.48 14.90 -1.75
C ALA A 56 7.56 15.31 -2.78
N ASP A 57 7.15 15.41 -4.05
CA ASP A 57 7.91 16.03 -5.11
C ASP A 57 7.89 17.57 -5.03
N ALA A 58 8.51 18.25 -6.01
CA ALA A 58 8.72 19.69 -5.97
C ALA A 58 7.40 20.51 -6.02
N ASP A 59 6.39 20.06 -6.76
CA ASP A 59 5.09 20.72 -6.86
C ASP A 59 4.04 20.16 -5.87
N GLN A 60 4.43 19.12 -5.09
CA GLN A 60 3.63 18.46 -4.04
C GLN A 60 2.39 17.73 -4.55
N ASN A 61 2.34 17.40 -5.82
CA ASN A 61 1.24 16.66 -6.41
C ASN A 61 1.37 15.15 -6.21
N ASN A 62 2.60 14.61 -6.27
CA ASN A 62 2.90 13.23 -5.91
C ASN A 62 3.44 13.19 -4.48
N LYS A 63 2.73 12.51 -3.57
CA LYS A 63 3.14 12.48 -2.15
C LYS A 63 2.63 11.28 -1.38
N ILE A 64 3.35 11.02 -0.29
CA ILE A 64 2.88 10.21 0.83
C ILE A 64 2.60 11.15 2.00
N LEU A 65 1.43 11.04 2.60
CA LEU A 65 1.00 11.86 3.73
C LEU A 65 0.62 10.96 4.91
N ILE A 66 1.06 11.35 6.10
CA ILE A 66 0.57 10.79 7.37
C ILE A 66 -0.56 11.70 7.86
N ASP A 67 -1.80 11.29 7.64
CA ASP A 67 -2.98 12.00 8.17
C ASP A 67 -3.20 11.63 9.64
N THR A 68 -2.68 12.46 10.52
CA THR A 68 -2.79 12.27 11.97
C THR A 68 -4.20 12.50 12.51
N SER A 69 -5.05 13.20 11.77
CA SER A 69 -6.44 13.45 12.17
C SER A 69 -7.33 12.23 12.00
N ASN A 70 -7.08 11.45 10.94
CA ASN A 70 -7.82 10.24 10.61
C ASN A 70 -7.02 8.96 10.85
N ASN A 71 -5.75 9.05 11.25
CA ASN A 71 -4.82 7.93 11.44
C ASN A 71 -4.64 7.09 10.17
N HIS A 72 -4.38 7.76 9.04
CA HIS A 72 -4.15 7.13 7.74
C HIS A 72 -2.74 7.39 7.23
N ILE A 73 -2.22 6.46 6.43
CA ILE A 73 -1.11 6.68 5.50
C ILE A 73 -1.73 6.80 4.12
N GLU A 74 -1.54 7.93 3.47
CA GLU A 74 -2.21 8.28 2.22
C GLU A 74 -1.22 8.41 1.07
N PHE A 75 -1.59 7.91 -0.11
CA PHE A 75 -0.79 7.95 -1.31
C PHE A 75 -1.51 8.76 -2.39
N TYR A 76 -0.81 9.76 -2.91
CA TYR A 76 -1.30 10.68 -3.91
C TYR A 76 -0.46 10.60 -5.17
N THR A 77 -1.10 10.75 -6.32
CA THR A 77 -0.44 10.94 -7.61
C THR A 77 -0.99 12.18 -8.31
N GLU A 78 -0.18 12.77 -9.17
CA GLU A 78 -0.64 13.84 -10.02
C GLU A 78 -1.56 13.31 -11.12
N VAL A 79 -2.75 13.92 -11.23
CA VAL A 79 -3.70 13.70 -12.31
C VAL A 79 -4.14 15.06 -12.83
N SER A 80 -3.82 15.37 -14.10
CA SER A 80 -4.18 16.65 -14.73
C SER A 80 -3.74 17.88 -13.92
N SER A 81 -2.48 17.88 -13.46
CA SER A 81 -1.88 18.95 -12.65
C SER A 81 -2.55 19.15 -11.28
N SER A 82 -3.19 18.15 -10.76
CA SER A 82 -3.82 18.14 -9.43
C SER A 82 -3.37 16.93 -8.61
N SER A 83 -3.16 17.11 -7.33
CA SER A 83 -2.88 16.02 -6.39
C SER A 83 -4.15 15.24 -6.11
N VAL A 84 -4.20 13.97 -6.52
CA VAL A 84 -5.35 13.09 -6.32
C VAL A 84 -4.94 11.93 -5.43
N GLN A 85 -5.66 11.75 -4.33
CA GLN A 85 -5.46 10.60 -3.45
C GLN A 85 -5.93 9.32 -4.16
N GLN A 86 -5.06 8.32 -4.22
CA GLN A 86 -5.33 7.05 -4.91
C GLN A 86 -5.75 5.97 -3.90
N ILE A 87 -4.88 5.71 -2.95
CA ILE A 87 -5.09 4.69 -1.92
C ILE A 87 -4.72 5.24 -0.55
N ARG A 88 -5.23 4.61 0.50
CA ARG A 88 -4.77 4.81 1.87
C ARG A 88 -4.64 3.48 2.61
N ILE A 89 -3.74 3.47 3.58
CA ILE A 89 -3.64 2.41 4.60
C ILE A 89 -4.33 2.94 5.85
N GLN A 90 -5.30 2.19 6.35
CA GLN A 90 -6.02 2.47 7.59
C GLN A 90 -6.02 1.20 8.45
N ASP A 91 -6.58 1.27 9.67
CA ASP A 91 -6.65 0.10 10.54
C ASP A 91 -7.30 -1.11 9.82
N GLY A 92 -6.54 -2.18 9.70
CA GLY A 92 -6.95 -3.45 9.10
C GLY A 92 -7.12 -3.47 7.58
N ALA A 93 -6.85 -2.37 6.83
CA ALA A 93 -7.13 -2.34 5.40
C ALA A 93 -6.20 -1.44 4.57
N ILE A 94 -5.98 -1.86 3.32
CA ILE A 94 -5.52 -1.01 2.23
C ILE A 94 -6.73 -0.78 1.33
N VAL A 95 -7.15 0.47 1.14
CA VAL A 95 -8.37 0.79 0.41
C VAL A 95 -8.13 1.84 -0.68
N PRO A 96 -8.78 1.73 -1.86
CA PRO A 96 -8.86 2.82 -2.81
C PRO A 96 -9.77 3.93 -2.27
N ILE A 97 -9.61 5.15 -2.77
CA ILE A 97 -10.46 6.28 -2.36
C ILE A 97 -11.80 6.25 -3.10
N THR A 98 -11.79 5.81 -4.33
CA THR A 98 -12.98 5.61 -5.15
C THR A 98 -13.18 4.12 -5.42
N SER A 99 -14.39 3.63 -5.27
CA SER A 99 -14.71 2.23 -5.57
C SER A 99 -14.53 1.93 -7.05
N ASN A 100 -13.92 0.79 -7.39
CA ASN A 100 -13.70 0.33 -8.76
C ASN A 100 -12.85 1.28 -9.62
N ASP A 101 -11.81 1.89 -9.02
CA ASP A 101 -10.98 2.91 -9.67
C ASP A 101 -9.50 2.49 -9.77
N ILE A 102 -9.02 1.65 -8.88
CA ILE A 102 -7.60 1.29 -8.79
C ILE A 102 -7.40 -0.19 -9.11
N ASP A 103 -6.62 -0.45 -10.15
CA ASP A 103 -6.19 -1.80 -10.51
C ASP A 103 -5.00 -2.28 -9.68
N LEU A 104 -4.93 -3.57 -9.42
CA LEU A 104 -3.74 -4.23 -8.90
C LEU A 104 -2.93 -4.81 -10.07
N GLY A 105 -1.98 -4.04 -10.56
CA GLY A 105 -1.23 -4.33 -11.78
C GLY A 105 -1.86 -3.74 -13.05
N THR A 106 -1.30 -4.09 -14.18
CA THR A 106 -1.78 -3.70 -15.52
C THR A 106 -1.70 -4.90 -16.46
N THR A 107 -2.24 -4.79 -17.68
CA THR A 107 -2.10 -5.83 -18.71
C THR A 107 -0.65 -6.16 -19.10
N SER A 108 0.27 -5.23 -18.89
CA SER A 108 1.70 -5.39 -19.22
C SER A 108 2.59 -5.63 -18.01
N LEU A 109 2.15 -5.24 -16.80
CA LEU A 109 2.90 -5.34 -15.55
C LEU A 109 2.02 -6.04 -14.51
N GLN A 110 2.10 -7.36 -14.46
CA GLN A 110 1.29 -8.22 -13.62
C GLN A 110 2.02 -8.60 -12.34
N PHE A 111 1.26 -8.81 -11.25
CA PHE A 111 1.79 -9.43 -10.05
C PHE A 111 2.06 -10.91 -10.31
N LYS A 112 3.16 -11.43 -9.75
CA LYS A 112 3.53 -12.83 -9.92
C LYS A 112 2.56 -13.77 -9.21
N ASP A 113 2.33 -13.52 -7.93
CA ASP A 113 1.52 -14.37 -7.06
C ASP A 113 0.59 -13.52 -6.18
N PHE A 114 -0.57 -14.06 -5.85
CA PHE A 114 -1.51 -13.49 -4.91
C PHE A 114 -1.87 -14.54 -3.84
N HIS A 115 -1.42 -14.35 -2.59
CA HIS A 115 -1.64 -15.28 -1.49
C HIS A 115 -2.66 -14.70 -0.51
N LEU A 116 -3.76 -15.41 -0.27
CA LEU A 116 -4.79 -15.10 0.72
C LEU A 116 -5.02 -16.30 1.64
N ASP A 117 -5.07 -16.04 2.95
CA ASP A 117 -5.48 -17.03 3.96
C ASP A 117 -6.97 -16.95 4.31
N GLY A 118 -7.72 -16.10 3.66
CA GLY A 118 -9.13 -15.87 3.91
C GLY A 118 -9.97 -15.98 2.64
N THR A 119 -11.01 -15.17 2.57
CA THR A 119 -11.96 -15.17 1.47
C THR A 119 -11.61 -14.10 0.43
N ALA A 120 -11.58 -14.50 -0.85
CA ALA A 120 -11.63 -13.57 -1.97
C ALA A 120 -13.09 -13.34 -2.39
N LYS A 121 -13.56 -12.09 -2.36
CA LYS A 121 -14.83 -11.68 -2.94
C LYS A 121 -14.57 -11.03 -4.28
N ILE A 122 -15.00 -11.68 -5.36
CA ILE A 122 -14.71 -11.28 -6.75
C ILE A 122 -16.03 -11.27 -7.51
N ASP A 123 -16.37 -10.15 -8.15
CA ASP A 123 -17.60 -10.03 -8.92
C ASP A 123 -17.51 -10.80 -10.26
N THR A 124 -16.36 -10.75 -10.91
CA THR A 124 -16.08 -11.52 -12.14
C THR A 124 -14.65 -12.06 -12.10
N LEU A 125 -14.50 -13.38 -12.21
CA LEU A 125 -13.20 -14.04 -12.31
C LEU A 125 -12.98 -14.53 -13.73
N THR A 126 -11.92 -14.05 -14.38
CA THR A 126 -11.41 -14.60 -15.65
C THR A 126 -10.10 -15.32 -15.37
N VAL A 127 -9.96 -16.55 -15.81
CA VAL A 127 -8.74 -17.36 -15.69
C VAL A 127 -8.29 -17.74 -17.10
N ASP A 128 -7.14 -17.21 -17.52
CA ASP A 128 -6.64 -17.41 -18.90
C ASP A 128 -6.13 -18.83 -19.15
N ASP A 129 -5.61 -19.50 -18.13
CA ASP A 129 -5.07 -20.87 -18.26
C ASP A 129 -5.90 -21.88 -17.46
N ASN A 130 -5.43 -22.30 -16.31
CA ASN A 130 -6.02 -23.36 -15.50
C ASN A 130 -6.48 -22.84 -14.13
N ALA A 131 -7.67 -23.24 -13.72
CA ALA A 131 -8.12 -23.12 -12.33
C ALA A 131 -8.08 -24.49 -11.65
N THR A 132 -7.46 -24.57 -10.47
CA THR A 132 -7.47 -25.76 -9.62
C THR A 132 -8.18 -25.46 -8.31
N VAL A 133 -9.21 -26.28 -8.01
CA VAL A 133 -9.93 -26.22 -6.73
C VAL A 133 -9.63 -27.51 -5.96
N ALA A 134 -8.82 -27.41 -4.90
CA ALA A 134 -8.44 -28.56 -4.08
C ALA A 134 -9.56 -29.07 -3.15
N GLY A 135 -10.54 -28.22 -2.89
CA GLY A 135 -11.72 -28.54 -2.10
C GLY A 135 -12.98 -28.72 -2.95
N THR A 136 -14.07 -28.18 -2.46
CA THR A 136 -15.38 -28.22 -3.14
C THR A 136 -15.58 -26.96 -3.98
N LEU A 137 -16.08 -27.10 -5.20
CA LEU A 137 -16.61 -26.02 -6.01
C LEU A 137 -18.15 -26.05 -5.92
N ASP A 138 -18.72 -25.02 -5.30
CA ASP A 138 -20.17 -24.80 -5.24
C ASP A 138 -20.56 -23.78 -6.32
N VAL A 139 -21.44 -24.17 -7.24
CA VAL A 139 -21.92 -23.34 -8.35
C VAL A 139 -23.42 -23.20 -8.22
N THR A 140 -23.88 -22.04 -7.73
CA THR A 140 -25.32 -21.74 -7.55
C THR A 140 -26.05 -21.41 -8.87
N GLY A 141 -25.30 -21.12 -9.94
CA GLY A 141 -25.83 -20.88 -11.28
C GLY A 141 -25.56 -22.03 -12.24
N ALA A 142 -25.61 -21.75 -13.53
CA ALA A 142 -25.29 -22.75 -14.55
C ALA A 142 -23.78 -22.98 -14.66
N LEU A 143 -23.33 -24.24 -14.70
CA LEU A 143 -21.99 -24.61 -15.11
C LEU A 143 -22.01 -24.93 -16.62
N THR A 144 -21.35 -24.11 -17.43
CA THR A 144 -21.28 -24.28 -18.89
C THR A 144 -19.84 -24.53 -19.30
N GLY A 145 -19.61 -25.56 -20.09
CA GLY A 145 -18.29 -25.91 -20.64
C GLY A 145 -18.42 -26.68 -21.94
N THR A 146 -17.39 -26.63 -22.80
CA THR A 146 -17.34 -27.42 -24.04
C THR A 146 -17.25 -28.90 -23.72
N ASN A 147 -16.45 -29.28 -22.71
CA ASN A 147 -16.33 -30.63 -22.19
C ASN A 147 -16.33 -30.57 -20.66
N ILE A 148 -17.18 -31.36 -20.03
CA ILE A 148 -17.19 -31.57 -18.59
C ILE A 148 -16.95 -33.05 -18.34
N THR A 149 -15.82 -33.40 -17.71
CA THR A 149 -15.44 -34.79 -17.44
C THR A 149 -15.47 -35.02 -15.92
N ALA A 150 -16.23 -36.04 -15.51
CA ALA A 150 -16.17 -36.56 -14.15
C ALA A 150 -15.31 -37.84 -14.14
N SER A 151 -14.28 -37.90 -13.30
CA SER A 151 -13.41 -39.05 -13.17
C SER A 151 -14.07 -40.26 -12.44
N THR A 152 -15.11 -39.99 -11.65
CA THR A 152 -15.85 -41.00 -10.90
C THR A 152 -17.32 -41.06 -11.30
N ALA A 153 -18.09 -40.02 -11.02
CA ALA A 153 -19.52 -40.00 -11.31
C ALA A 153 -20.10 -38.59 -11.31
N PHE A 154 -21.18 -38.38 -12.04
CA PHE A 154 -22.14 -37.30 -11.78
C PHE A 154 -23.25 -37.87 -10.91
N LEU A 155 -23.33 -37.43 -9.66
CA LEU A 155 -24.32 -37.96 -8.71
C LEU A 155 -25.32 -36.84 -8.35
N PRO A 156 -26.64 -37.13 -8.37
CA PRO A 156 -27.63 -36.22 -7.81
C PRO A 156 -27.50 -36.18 -6.27
N ASP A 157 -27.90 -35.06 -5.68
CA ASP A 157 -27.89 -34.84 -4.23
C ASP A 157 -28.94 -35.63 -3.47
N ALA A 158 -29.97 -36.12 -4.16
CA ALA A 158 -31.03 -36.93 -3.63
C ALA A 158 -31.58 -37.92 -4.67
N SER A 159 -32.28 -38.96 -4.22
CA SER A 159 -33.03 -39.85 -5.10
C SER A 159 -34.11 -39.07 -5.84
N ASP A 160 -34.14 -39.16 -7.15
CA ASP A 160 -35.01 -38.39 -8.06
C ASP A 160 -34.73 -36.83 -8.10
N GLY A 161 -33.56 -36.40 -7.55
CA GLY A 161 -33.26 -34.97 -7.39
C GLY A 161 -32.87 -34.24 -8.67
N ALA A 162 -32.10 -34.84 -9.55
CA ALA A 162 -31.63 -34.22 -10.79
C ALA A 162 -31.80 -35.12 -12.00
N SER A 163 -32.38 -34.60 -13.09
CA SER A 163 -32.41 -35.28 -14.36
C SER A 163 -31.17 -34.95 -15.21
N LEU A 164 -30.52 -35.94 -15.80
CA LEU A 164 -29.53 -35.76 -16.83
C LEU A 164 -30.26 -35.66 -18.18
N GLY A 165 -30.46 -34.44 -18.65
CA GLY A 165 -31.17 -34.15 -19.88
C GLY A 165 -32.62 -33.74 -19.70
N THR A 166 -33.30 -33.47 -20.79
CA THR A 166 -34.70 -33.10 -20.88
C THR A 166 -35.40 -33.97 -21.92
N SER A 167 -36.72 -33.89 -22.02
CA SER A 167 -37.47 -34.61 -23.06
C SER A 167 -37.09 -34.26 -24.50
N SER A 168 -36.31 -33.17 -24.67
CA SER A 168 -35.85 -32.70 -25.99
C SER A 168 -34.34 -32.77 -26.18
N LEU A 169 -33.58 -33.00 -25.10
CA LEU A 169 -32.11 -33.08 -25.06
C LEU A 169 -31.72 -34.25 -24.16
N GLU A 170 -31.47 -35.39 -24.76
CA GLU A 170 -31.14 -36.64 -24.07
C GLU A 170 -29.63 -36.94 -24.11
N PHE A 171 -29.14 -37.58 -23.04
CA PHE A 171 -27.83 -38.23 -23.09
C PHE A 171 -27.93 -39.50 -23.94
N SER A 172 -27.11 -39.66 -24.99
CA SER A 172 -26.98 -40.82 -25.85
C SER A 172 -25.81 -41.70 -25.42
#